data_17a792ce609f33b9bc580c760069d5a0
#
_entry.id   17a792ce609f33b9bc580c760069d5a0
#
_cell.length_a   1.000
_cell.length_b   1.000
_cell.length_c   1.000
_cell.angle_alpha   90.00
_cell.angle_beta   90.00
_cell.angle_gamma   90.00
#
_symmetry.space_group_name_H-M   'P 1'
#
loop_
_entity.id
_entity.type
_entity.pdbx_description
1 polymer ?
#
loop_
_entity_poly.entity_id
_entity_poly.type
_entity_poly.pdbx_seq_one_letter_code
_entity_poly.pdbx_strand_id
1 'polypeptide(L)'
;DSGKGRLATYACRCIDNELLMMLRSRKKLSREVSLYEPIGQDKEGNAIHLLDVSEEKQKDVVEDLELDRNIRRLFLALDHCLTEREYRIVVMRYGILGCKEHTQQEVGDVLGISRSYVSRMEKRALHKLAEALREA
;
A
#
# COMPACT_ATOMS: atom_id res chain seq x y z
N ASP A 1 -49.19 22.75 48.98
CA ASP A 1 -47.73 22.55 48.70
C ASP A 1 -47.37 21.46 47.66
N SER A 2 -48.30 21.12 46.78
CA SER A 2 -48.07 20.14 45.72
C SER A 2 -47.15 20.63 44.55
N GLY A 3 -46.73 21.90 44.58
CA GLY A 3 -45.83 22.45 43.57
C GLY A 3 -44.31 22.17 43.78
N LYS A 4 -43.91 22.04 45.05
CA LYS A 4 -42.47 21.87 45.38
C LYS A 4 -41.91 20.50 45.01
N GLY A 5 -42.74 19.45 45.13
CA GLY A 5 -42.32 18.08 44.79
C GLY A 5 -42.10 17.86 43.29
N ARG A 6 -42.87 18.52 42.42
CA ARG A 6 -42.74 18.42 40.96
C ARG A 6 -41.48 19.09 40.45
N LEU A 7 -41.09 20.25 41.02
CA LEU A 7 -39.87 20.97 40.61
C LEU A 7 -38.62 20.17 41.01
N ALA A 8 -38.58 19.65 42.21
CA ALA A 8 -37.47 18.81 42.66
C ALA A 8 -37.30 17.55 41.78
N THR A 9 -38.38 16.87 41.46
CA THR A 9 -38.35 15.68 40.59
C THR A 9 -37.91 16.06 39.16
N TYR A 10 -38.35 17.20 38.67
CA TYR A 10 -37.91 17.69 37.35
C TYR A 10 -36.42 18.04 37.36
N ALA A 11 -35.93 18.75 38.36
CA ALA A 11 -34.53 19.11 38.51
C ALA A 11 -33.63 17.86 38.62
N CYS A 12 -34.03 16.85 39.38
CA CYS A 12 -33.30 15.58 39.46
C CYS A 12 -33.18 14.90 38.07
N ARG A 13 -34.28 14.83 37.32
CA ARG A 13 -34.23 14.26 35.96
C ARG A 13 -33.32 15.05 35.00
N CYS A 14 -33.31 16.37 35.12
CA CYS A 14 -32.38 17.19 34.31
C CYS A 14 -30.92 16.89 34.67
N ILE A 15 -30.61 16.79 35.97
CA ILE A 15 -29.25 16.43 36.43
C ILE A 15 -28.88 15.02 35.98
N ASP A 16 -29.76 14.04 36.12
CA ASP A 16 -29.50 12.67 35.67
C ASP A 16 -29.22 12.61 34.17
N ASN A 17 -30.01 13.32 33.36
CA ASN A 17 -29.80 13.36 31.93
C ASN A 17 -28.45 14.03 31.56
N GLU A 18 -28.08 15.10 32.23
CA GLU A 18 -26.81 15.78 32.02
C GLU A 18 -25.62 14.92 32.39
N LEU A 19 -25.72 14.20 33.53
CA LEU A 19 -24.71 13.22 33.95
C LEU A 19 -24.57 12.07 32.93
N LEU A 20 -25.68 11.57 32.41
CA LEU A 20 -25.67 10.53 31.38
C LEU A 20 -25.05 11.02 30.08
N MET A 21 -25.34 12.26 29.67
CA MET A 21 -24.69 12.87 28.51
C MET A 21 -23.19 13.05 28.71
N MET A 22 -22.78 13.52 29.89
CA MET A 22 -21.36 13.65 30.24
C MET A 22 -20.65 12.29 30.23
N LEU A 23 -21.26 11.25 30.80
CA LEU A 23 -20.69 9.89 30.77
C LEU A 23 -20.58 9.32 29.37
N ARG A 24 -21.56 9.58 28.50
CA ARG A 24 -21.49 9.16 27.07
C ARG A 24 -20.36 9.89 26.33
N SER A 25 -20.21 11.18 26.55
CA SER A 25 -19.13 11.97 25.97
C SER A 25 -17.75 11.49 26.45
N ARG A 26 -17.60 11.24 27.76
CA ARG A 26 -16.37 10.66 28.32
C ARG A 26 -16.05 9.28 27.75
N LYS A 27 -17.05 8.41 27.56
CA LYS A 27 -16.86 7.09 26.95
C LYS A 27 -16.38 7.19 25.51
N LYS A 28 -16.77 8.24 24.78
CA LYS A 28 -16.27 8.51 23.42
C LYS A 28 -14.82 8.99 23.47
N LEU A 29 -14.53 9.97 24.32
CA LEU A 29 -13.17 10.51 24.52
C LEU A 29 -12.17 9.47 25.07
N SER A 30 -12.63 8.53 25.92
CA SER A 30 -11.75 7.48 26.47
C SER A 30 -11.25 6.46 25.44
N ARG A 31 -11.74 6.52 24.20
CA ARG A 31 -11.24 5.72 23.08
C ARG A 31 -10.16 6.45 22.26
N GLU A 32 -9.97 7.72 22.54
CA GLU A 32 -8.94 8.54 21.90
C GLU A 32 -7.67 8.42 22.74
N VAL A 33 -6.57 8.08 22.09
CA VAL A 33 -5.24 7.98 22.70
C VAL A 33 -4.41 9.14 22.15
N SER A 34 -3.69 9.83 23.03
CA SER A 34 -2.82 10.92 22.60
C SER A 34 -1.62 10.35 21.82
N LEU A 35 -1.30 10.95 20.70
CA LEU A 35 -0.09 10.60 19.94
C LEU A 35 1.21 10.85 20.74
N TYR A 36 1.14 11.76 21.72
CA TYR A 36 2.25 12.06 22.62
C TYR A 36 2.24 11.21 23.90
N GLU A 37 1.35 10.21 24.01
CA GLU A 37 1.36 9.31 25.13
C GLU A 37 2.58 8.38 25.05
N PRO A 38 3.39 8.25 26.11
CA PRO A 38 4.53 7.37 26.13
C PRO A 38 4.07 5.91 26.13
N ILE A 39 4.48 5.12 25.14
CA ILE A 39 4.17 3.69 25.00
C ILE A 39 5.24 2.81 25.64
N GLY A 40 6.45 3.35 25.81
CA GLY A 40 7.57 2.60 26.36
C GLY A 40 8.80 3.48 26.55
N GLN A 41 9.92 2.82 26.87
CA GLN A 41 11.23 3.46 26.93
C GLN A 41 12.21 2.65 26.09
N ASP A 42 13.14 3.33 25.46
CA ASP A 42 14.27 2.71 24.76
C ASP A 42 15.32 2.16 25.78
N LYS A 43 16.35 1.52 25.26
CA LYS A 43 17.45 0.98 26.09
C LYS A 43 18.26 2.05 26.81
N GLU A 44 18.12 3.30 26.40
CA GLU A 44 18.82 4.46 26.92
C GLU A 44 17.95 5.25 27.93
N GLY A 45 16.68 4.84 28.11
CA GLY A 45 15.75 5.42 29.07
C GLY A 45 14.91 6.57 28.52
N ASN A 46 14.95 6.85 27.20
CA ASN A 46 14.15 7.89 26.57
C ASN A 46 12.72 7.37 26.36
N ALA A 47 11.73 8.25 26.55
CA ALA A 47 10.34 7.89 26.30
C ALA A 47 10.08 7.75 24.81
N ILE A 48 9.48 6.62 24.40
CA ILE A 48 8.99 6.38 23.05
C ILE A 48 7.51 6.74 23.02
N HIS A 49 7.13 7.66 22.15
CA HIS A 49 5.75 8.11 21.97
C HIS A 49 5.05 7.33 20.84
N LEU A 50 3.72 7.30 20.88
CA LEU A 50 2.92 6.67 19.83
C LEU A 50 3.18 7.31 18.46
N LEU A 51 3.49 8.61 18.44
CA LEU A 51 3.86 9.34 17.23
C LEU A 51 5.13 8.77 16.58
N ASP A 52 6.14 8.42 17.38
CA ASP A 52 7.44 7.92 16.88
C ASP A 52 7.30 6.52 16.21
N VAL A 53 6.31 5.74 16.65
CA VAL A 53 6.04 4.39 16.11
C VAL A 53 5.05 4.45 14.95
N SER A 54 4.21 5.49 14.90
CA SER A 54 3.24 5.73 13.84
C SER A 54 3.87 6.45 12.65
N GLU A 55 5.14 6.20 12.36
CA GLU A 55 5.70 6.63 11.08
C GLU A 55 4.89 5.96 9.95
N GLU A 56 4.00 6.72 9.33
CA GLU A 56 3.65 6.44 7.95
C GLU A 56 4.97 6.32 7.21
N LYS A 57 5.19 5.18 6.56
CA LYS A 57 6.23 5.07 5.54
C LYS A 57 5.90 6.14 4.49
N GLN A 58 6.37 7.36 4.73
CA GLN A 58 6.35 8.37 3.68
C GLN A 58 7.06 7.70 2.52
N LYS A 59 6.30 7.38 1.48
CA LYS A 59 6.89 6.94 0.22
C LYS A 59 7.92 7.98 -0.13
N ASP A 60 9.15 7.56 -0.22
CA ASP A 60 10.20 8.47 -0.63
C ASP A 60 9.85 8.97 -2.02
N VAL A 61 9.56 10.28 -2.12
CA VAL A 61 9.21 10.91 -3.40
C VAL A 61 10.31 10.68 -4.44
N VAL A 62 11.54 10.54 -3.99
CA VAL A 62 12.70 10.22 -4.85
C VAL A 62 12.56 8.81 -5.39
N GLU A 63 12.21 7.82 -4.56
CA GLU A 63 11.98 6.44 -4.99
C GLU A 63 10.82 6.33 -6.00
N ASP A 64 9.72 7.05 -5.78
CA ASP A 64 8.58 7.08 -6.71
C ASP A 64 8.98 7.72 -8.05
N LEU A 65 9.77 8.81 -8.06
CA LEU A 65 10.26 9.44 -9.27
C LEU A 65 11.28 8.55 -10.02
N GLU A 66 12.15 7.87 -9.32
CA GLU A 66 13.07 6.89 -9.89
C GLU A 66 12.34 5.69 -10.49
N LEU A 67 11.30 5.20 -9.82
CA LEU A 67 10.45 4.14 -10.32
C LEU A 67 9.77 4.54 -11.64
N ASP A 68 9.15 5.71 -11.70
CA ASP A 68 8.51 6.23 -12.90
C ASP A 68 9.50 6.38 -14.05
N ARG A 69 10.70 6.88 -13.78
CA ARG A 69 11.77 6.98 -14.76
C ARG A 69 12.20 5.61 -15.28
N ASN A 70 12.37 4.65 -14.39
CA ASN A 70 12.77 3.29 -14.74
C ASN A 70 11.70 2.57 -15.55
N ILE A 71 10.41 2.78 -15.23
CA ILE A 71 9.29 2.26 -16.00
C ILE A 71 9.31 2.82 -17.44
N ARG A 72 9.48 4.12 -17.61
CA ARG A 72 9.58 4.74 -18.97
C ARG A 72 10.75 4.18 -19.77
N ARG A 73 11.91 4.02 -19.12
CA ARG A 73 13.10 3.42 -19.76
C ARG A 73 12.85 1.97 -20.17
N LEU A 74 12.16 1.21 -19.33
CA LEU A 74 11.79 -0.17 -19.62
C LEU A 74 10.88 -0.27 -20.86
N PHE A 75 9.85 0.59 -20.97
CA PHE A 75 8.97 0.60 -22.14
C PHE A 75 9.72 0.95 -23.42
N LEU A 76 10.63 1.92 -23.38
CA LEU A 76 11.47 2.26 -24.54
C LEU A 76 12.38 1.08 -24.92
N ALA A 77 12.98 0.40 -23.94
CA ALA A 77 13.81 -0.76 -24.20
C ALA A 77 13.02 -1.94 -24.77
N LEU A 78 11.79 -2.17 -24.32
CA LEU A 78 10.89 -3.20 -24.85
C LEU A 78 10.64 -3.00 -26.36
N ASP A 79 10.41 -1.76 -26.79
CA ASP A 79 10.12 -1.44 -28.19
C ASP A 79 11.36 -1.48 -29.09
N HIS A 80 12.55 -1.08 -28.58
CA HIS A 80 13.73 -0.91 -29.40
C HIS A 80 14.69 -2.09 -29.38
N CYS A 81 14.77 -2.85 -28.28
CA CYS A 81 15.80 -3.88 -28.09
C CYS A 81 15.32 -5.30 -28.39
N LEU A 82 14.01 -5.53 -28.40
CA LEU A 82 13.44 -6.85 -28.59
C LEU A 82 12.94 -7.05 -30.02
N THR A 83 13.08 -8.28 -30.51
CA THR A 83 12.36 -8.71 -31.70
C THR A 83 10.87 -8.88 -31.39
N GLU A 84 10.00 -8.82 -32.40
CA GLU A 84 8.55 -8.98 -32.20
C GLU A 84 8.17 -10.27 -31.47
N ARG A 85 8.89 -11.36 -31.72
CA ARG A 85 8.68 -12.62 -31.02
C ARG A 85 9.09 -12.57 -29.54
N GLU A 86 10.24 -11.98 -29.24
CA GLU A 86 10.73 -11.79 -27.88
C GLU A 86 9.79 -10.86 -27.11
N TYR A 87 9.35 -9.77 -27.72
CA TYR A 87 8.39 -8.83 -27.16
C TYR A 87 7.07 -9.52 -26.76
N ARG A 88 6.46 -10.29 -27.70
CA ARG A 88 5.23 -11.03 -27.41
C ARG A 88 5.38 -12.01 -26.24
N ILE A 89 6.51 -12.74 -26.19
CA ILE A 89 6.80 -13.68 -25.11
C ILE A 89 6.85 -12.93 -23.77
N VAL A 90 7.59 -11.82 -23.70
CA VAL A 90 7.74 -11.03 -22.47
C VAL A 90 6.39 -10.44 -22.04
N VAL A 91 5.64 -9.83 -22.95
CA VAL A 91 4.32 -9.24 -22.66
C VAL A 91 3.35 -10.29 -22.09
N MET A 92 3.28 -11.47 -22.70
CA MET A 92 2.39 -12.56 -22.23
C MET A 92 2.86 -13.18 -20.94
N ARG A 93 4.18 -13.32 -20.74
CA ARG A 93 4.76 -13.92 -19.52
C ARG A 93 4.54 -13.05 -18.29
N TYR A 94 4.72 -11.74 -18.42
CA TYR A 94 4.71 -10.79 -17.31
C TYR A 94 3.43 -9.96 -17.22
N GLY A 95 2.43 -10.23 -18.08
CA GLY A 95 1.17 -9.50 -18.04
C GLY A 95 1.28 -8.01 -18.34
N ILE A 96 2.28 -7.60 -19.14
CA ILE A 96 2.53 -6.20 -19.45
C ILE A 96 1.39 -5.66 -20.34
N LEU A 97 1.11 -4.36 -20.27
CA LEU A 97 0.04 -3.68 -21.03
C LEU A 97 -1.38 -4.19 -20.75
N GLY A 98 -1.63 -4.65 -19.53
CA GLY A 98 -2.96 -5.13 -19.13
C GLY A 98 -3.30 -6.54 -19.61
N CYS A 99 -2.34 -7.26 -20.18
CA CYS A 99 -2.48 -8.67 -20.50
C CYS A 99 -2.48 -9.51 -19.21
N LYS A 100 -3.11 -10.71 -19.27
CA LYS A 100 -3.00 -11.68 -18.19
C LYS A 100 -1.62 -12.36 -18.25
N GLU A 101 -1.05 -12.64 -17.09
CA GLU A 101 0.16 -13.46 -16.99
C GLU A 101 -0.09 -14.91 -17.44
N HIS A 102 0.80 -15.44 -18.27
CA HIS A 102 0.73 -16.80 -18.79
C HIS A 102 1.97 -17.60 -18.38
N THR A 103 1.82 -18.88 -18.20
CA THR A 103 2.94 -19.79 -17.96
C THR A 103 3.73 -20.00 -19.27
N GLN A 104 4.99 -20.48 -19.17
CA GLN A 104 5.79 -20.80 -20.36
C GLN A 104 5.12 -21.83 -21.27
N GLN A 105 4.33 -22.73 -20.70
CA GLN A 105 3.58 -23.74 -21.47
C GLN A 105 2.46 -23.07 -22.25
N GLU A 106 1.63 -22.27 -21.60
CA GLU A 106 0.51 -21.54 -22.25
C GLU A 106 1.00 -20.62 -23.37
N VAL A 107 2.11 -19.89 -23.13
CA VAL A 107 2.74 -19.08 -24.19
C VAL A 107 3.21 -19.94 -25.35
N GLY A 108 3.78 -21.11 -25.06
CA GLY A 108 4.15 -22.07 -26.09
C GLY A 108 2.97 -22.54 -26.93
N ASP A 109 1.87 -22.89 -26.27
CA ASP A 109 0.63 -23.34 -26.90
C ASP A 109 0.01 -22.25 -27.78
N VAL A 110 -0.03 -21.00 -27.29
CA VAL A 110 -0.55 -19.85 -28.06
C VAL A 110 0.30 -19.53 -29.27
N LEU A 111 1.64 -19.58 -29.13
CA LEU A 111 2.57 -19.22 -30.22
C LEU A 111 2.94 -20.40 -31.12
N GLY A 112 2.46 -21.61 -30.82
CA GLY A 112 2.78 -22.82 -31.58
C GLY A 112 4.26 -23.27 -31.47
N ILE A 113 4.90 -23.03 -30.35
CA ILE A 113 6.30 -23.33 -30.09
C ILE A 113 6.49 -24.13 -28.80
N SER A 114 7.60 -24.86 -28.69
CA SER A 114 7.87 -25.66 -27.48
C SER A 114 8.15 -24.79 -26.25
N ARG A 115 7.72 -25.25 -25.07
CA ARG A 115 8.03 -24.59 -23.78
C ARG A 115 9.55 -24.30 -23.61
N SER A 116 10.41 -25.25 -24.04
CA SER A 116 11.86 -25.06 -23.94
C SER A 116 12.36 -23.92 -24.82
N TYR A 117 11.71 -23.70 -25.96
CA TYR A 117 12.03 -22.58 -26.85
C TYR A 117 11.56 -21.26 -26.24
N VAL A 118 10.37 -21.22 -25.63
CA VAL A 118 9.88 -20.03 -24.88
C VAL A 118 10.86 -19.66 -23.78
N SER A 119 11.31 -20.62 -22.96
CA SER A 119 12.27 -20.37 -21.87
C SER A 119 13.60 -19.80 -22.37
N ARG A 120 14.12 -20.30 -23.49
CA ARG A 120 15.36 -19.76 -24.08
C ARG A 120 15.19 -18.35 -24.63
N MET A 121 14.05 -18.07 -25.29
CA MET A 121 13.74 -16.74 -25.83
C MET A 121 13.49 -15.73 -24.71
N GLU A 122 12.78 -16.11 -23.66
CA GLU A 122 12.57 -15.30 -22.45
C GLU A 122 13.91 -14.88 -21.82
N LYS A 123 14.81 -15.84 -21.56
CA LYS A 123 16.14 -15.55 -21.00
C LYS A 123 16.95 -14.58 -21.88
N ARG A 124 16.90 -14.79 -23.21
CA ARG A 124 17.59 -13.91 -24.18
C ARG A 124 16.99 -12.50 -24.15
N ALA A 125 15.67 -12.37 -24.15
CA ALA A 125 14.97 -11.11 -24.07
C ALA A 125 15.30 -10.35 -22.78
N LEU A 126 15.26 -11.02 -21.64
CA LEU A 126 15.62 -10.42 -20.34
C LEU A 126 17.08 -9.96 -20.31
N HIS A 127 17.99 -10.71 -20.92
CA HIS A 127 19.40 -10.31 -21.00
C HIS A 127 19.57 -9.03 -21.81
N LYS A 128 18.93 -8.93 -22.99
CA LYS A 128 18.94 -7.72 -23.81
C LYS A 128 18.38 -6.49 -23.09
N LEU A 129 17.25 -6.68 -22.37
CA LEU A 129 16.66 -5.61 -21.57
C LEU A 129 17.58 -5.17 -20.42
N ALA A 130 18.21 -6.13 -19.74
CA ALA A 130 19.16 -5.82 -18.68
C ALA A 130 20.39 -5.04 -19.17
N GLU A 131 20.91 -5.37 -20.34
CA GLU A 131 22.02 -4.63 -20.98
C GLU A 131 21.57 -3.21 -21.35
N ALA A 132 20.44 -3.06 -22.04
CA ALA A 132 19.90 -1.77 -22.43
C ALA A 132 19.61 -0.83 -21.24
N LEU A 133 19.16 -1.39 -20.11
CA LEU A 133 18.91 -0.60 -18.91
C LEU A 133 20.18 -0.22 -18.13
N ARG A 134 21.29 -0.93 -18.34
CA ARG A 134 22.58 -0.58 -17.74
C ARG A 134 23.30 0.53 -18.51
N GLU A 135 23.12 0.57 -19.82
CA GLU A 135 23.80 1.54 -20.70
C GLU A 135 23.07 2.90 -20.77
N ALA A 136 21.85 2.97 -20.33
CA ALA A 136 21.00 4.17 -20.36
C ALA A 136 20.97 4.90 -18.98
#